data_e24e24507ae33a5476d93b1929b16383
#
_entry.id   e24e24507ae33a5476d93b1929b16383
#
_cell.length_a   1.000
_cell.length_b   1.000
_cell.length_c   1.000
_cell.angle_alpha   90.00
_cell.angle_beta   90.00
_cell.angle_gamma   90.00
#
_symmetry.space_group_name_H-M   'P 1'
#
loop_
_entity.id
_entity.type
_entity.pdbx_description
1 polymer ?
#
loop_
_entity_poly.entity_id
_entity_poly.type
_entity_poly.pdbx_seq_one_letter_code
_entity_poly.pdbx_strand_id
1 'polypeptide(L)'
;QNPAYDHFPAQYQIWYAGKARNSFWYNPVFKVNTLDGKSVWRRSDYRCKREDTPGTFTFTFMDNGVTSKEYWRIVDAADDLSWALYYYAGAAKSAGQMYVGAVLATPDGLWPPTREMERVEKALWEGCGCKMWEMMEVDNRPDVIANAPLQPLHDVVLKSSLILP
;
A
#
# COMPACT_ATOMS: atom_id res chain seq x y z
N GLN A 1 -14.35 -12.34 2.37
CA GLN A 1 -14.16 -10.89 2.57
C GLN A 1 -14.60 -10.56 4.00
N ASN A 2 -13.79 -9.86 4.73
CA ASN A 2 -14.17 -9.34 6.05
C ASN A 2 -14.56 -7.86 5.87
N PRO A 3 -15.84 -7.51 5.89
CA PRO A 3 -16.30 -6.15 5.61
C PRO A 3 -15.71 -5.09 6.56
N ALA A 4 -15.17 -5.50 7.70
CA ALA A 4 -14.52 -4.59 8.64
C ALA A 4 -13.17 -4.04 8.14
N TYR A 5 -12.57 -4.65 7.12
CA TYR A 5 -11.28 -4.24 6.56
C TYR A 5 -11.37 -3.53 5.21
N ASP A 6 -12.56 -3.50 4.59
CA ASP A 6 -12.74 -2.99 3.23
C ASP A 6 -12.97 -1.48 3.15
N HIS A 7 -13.05 -0.78 4.29
CA HIS A 7 -13.36 0.65 4.32
C HIS A 7 -12.40 1.41 5.25
N PHE A 8 -11.23 1.75 4.73
CA PHE A 8 -10.35 2.69 5.41
C PHE A 8 -10.71 4.12 4.98
N PRO A 9 -11.26 4.97 5.88
CA PRO A 9 -11.57 6.36 5.54
C PRO A 9 -10.36 7.15 5.05
N ALA A 10 -9.17 6.83 5.58
CA ALA A 10 -7.89 7.37 5.16
C ALA A 10 -6.83 6.28 5.22
N GLN A 11 -5.95 6.25 4.23
CA GLN A 11 -4.83 5.30 4.18
C GLN A 11 -3.70 5.86 3.34
N TYR A 12 -2.48 5.78 3.87
CA TYR A 12 -1.27 6.08 3.11
C TYR A 12 -0.11 5.17 3.53
N GLN A 13 0.94 5.17 2.74
CA GLN A 13 2.04 4.25 2.88
C GLN A 13 3.35 5.01 2.86
N ILE A 14 4.26 4.68 3.77
CA ILE A 14 5.60 5.24 3.83
C ILE A 14 6.60 4.14 3.58
N TRP A 15 7.48 4.38 2.63
CA TRP A 15 8.54 3.45 2.22
C TRP A 15 9.90 4.10 2.43
N TYR A 16 10.84 3.39 3.03
CA TYR A 16 12.20 3.88 3.19
C TYR A 16 13.24 2.75 3.19
N ALA A 17 14.47 3.08 2.79
CA ALA A 17 15.55 2.11 2.68
C ALA A 17 15.86 1.46 4.03
N GLY A 18 16.09 0.15 4.01
CA GLY A 18 16.61 -0.61 5.13
C GLY A 18 18.15 -0.56 5.16
N LYS A 19 18.74 -0.96 6.28
CA LYS A 19 20.20 -1.04 6.42
C LYS A 19 20.82 -2.13 5.55
N ALA A 20 20.12 -3.23 5.32
CA ALA A 20 20.60 -4.32 4.47
C ALA A 20 20.22 -4.07 3.02
N ARG A 21 21.12 -4.39 2.08
CA ARG A 21 20.98 -4.13 0.65
C ARG A 21 19.64 -4.59 0.04
N ASN A 22 19.10 -5.73 0.51
CA ASN A 22 17.88 -6.33 -0.02
C ASN A 22 16.65 -6.05 0.85
N SER A 23 16.72 -5.08 1.77
CA SER A 23 15.61 -4.78 2.65
C SER A 23 15.22 -3.31 2.59
N PHE A 24 13.96 -3.07 2.85
CA PHE A 24 13.38 -1.74 3.04
C PHE A 24 12.24 -1.86 4.06
N TRP A 25 11.79 -0.73 4.55
CA TRP A 25 10.68 -0.67 5.47
C TRP A 25 9.42 -0.21 4.77
N TYR A 26 8.32 -0.80 5.17
CA TYR A 26 6.97 -0.45 4.76
C TYR A 26 6.13 -0.14 5.99
N ASN A 27 5.64 1.09 6.07
CA ASN A 27 4.80 1.55 7.15
C ASN A 27 3.43 1.94 6.58
N PRO A 28 2.45 1.02 6.55
CA PRO A 28 1.08 1.40 6.29
C PRO A 28 0.51 2.16 7.49
N VAL A 29 -0.16 3.26 7.20
CA VAL A 29 -0.91 4.07 8.16
C VAL A 29 -2.33 4.16 7.68
N PHE A 30 -3.28 3.75 8.49
CA PHE A 30 -4.68 3.72 8.10
C PHE A 30 -5.60 4.05 9.26
N LYS A 31 -6.71 4.68 8.94
CA LYS A 31 -7.79 5.01 9.87
C LYS A 31 -8.81 3.90 9.84
N VAL A 32 -9.24 3.45 11.00
CA VAL A 32 -10.23 2.37 11.15
C VAL A 32 -11.42 2.90 11.92
N ASN A 33 -12.61 2.63 11.43
CA ASN A 33 -13.83 2.83 12.20
C ASN A 33 -14.10 1.58 13.03
N THR A 34 -14.14 1.74 14.33
CA THR A 34 -14.43 0.65 15.28
C THR A 34 -15.92 0.40 15.41
N LEU A 35 -16.30 -0.78 15.89
CA LEU A 35 -17.72 -1.15 16.05
C LEU A 35 -18.50 -0.25 17.01
N ASP A 36 -17.81 0.40 17.93
CA ASP A 36 -18.40 1.40 18.86
C ASP A 36 -18.46 2.81 18.26
N GLY A 37 -18.25 2.94 16.95
CA GLY A 37 -18.38 4.19 16.20
C GLY A 37 -17.21 5.17 16.35
N LYS A 38 -16.11 4.76 16.97
CA LYS A 38 -14.89 5.58 17.05
C LYS A 38 -14.02 5.39 15.83
N SER A 39 -13.26 6.43 15.47
CA SER A 39 -12.18 6.32 14.49
C SER A 39 -10.84 6.29 15.21
N VAL A 40 -10.04 5.29 14.91
CA VAL A 40 -8.69 5.11 15.45
C VAL A 40 -7.67 4.97 14.34
N TRP A 41 -6.49 5.54 14.57
CA TRP A 41 -5.36 5.34 13.67
C TRP A 41 -4.62 4.05 14.02
N ARG A 42 -4.21 3.33 12.98
CA ARG A 42 -3.33 2.16 13.06
C ARG A 42 -2.09 2.42 12.23
N ARG A 43 -0.97 1.93 12.74
CA ARG A 43 0.30 1.93 12.04
C ARG A 43 0.96 0.58 12.25
N SER A 44 1.60 0.08 11.21
CA SER A 44 2.45 -1.10 11.29
C SER A 44 3.84 -0.77 10.72
N ASP A 45 4.83 -1.53 11.13
CA ASP A 45 6.21 -1.40 10.68
C ASP A 45 6.65 -2.77 10.14
N TYR A 46 6.70 -2.92 8.83
CA TYR A 46 7.06 -4.18 8.19
C TYR A 46 8.43 -4.07 7.54
N ARG A 47 9.29 -5.02 7.87
CA ARG A 47 10.56 -5.17 7.16
C ARG A 47 10.32 -6.03 5.93
N CYS A 48 10.45 -5.42 4.76
CA CYS A 48 10.30 -6.07 3.48
C CYS A 48 11.63 -6.62 2.97
N LYS A 49 11.54 -7.76 2.32
CA LYS A 49 12.62 -8.41 1.59
C LYS A 49 12.32 -8.33 0.11
N ARG A 50 13.27 -7.80 -0.68
CA ARG A 50 13.18 -7.87 -2.14
C ARG A 50 13.35 -9.32 -2.59
N GLU A 51 12.54 -9.72 -3.54
CA GLU A 51 12.65 -11.03 -4.19
C GLU A 51 13.51 -10.92 -5.47
N ASP A 52 13.82 -12.06 -6.08
CA ASP A 52 14.70 -12.12 -7.26
C ASP A 52 14.04 -11.47 -8.50
N THR A 53 12.72 -11.52 -8.59
CA THR A 53 11.99 -10.85 -9.68
C THR A 53 11.92 -9.34 -9.38
N PRO A 54 12.40 -8.47 -10.29
CA PRO A 54 12.30 -7.02 -10.10
C PRO A 54 10.88 -6.55 -9.80
N GLY A 55 10.77 -5.56 -8.93
CA GLY A 55 9.47 -5.00 -8.53
C GLY A 55 8.66 -5.90 -7.59
N THR A 56 9.22 -7.00 -7.09
CA THR A 56 8.54 -7.89 -6.16
C THR A 56 9.21 -7.94 -4.79
N PHE A 57 8.41 -8.11 -3.75
CA PHE A 57 8.90 -8.20 -2.39
C PHE A 57 7.92 -8.93 -1.48
N THR A 58 8.42 -9.38 -0.36
CA THR A 58 7.62 -10.04 0.69
C THR A 58 7.92 -9.46 2.05
N PHE A 59 6.98 -9.58 2.96
CA PHE A 59 7.20 -9.39 4.39
C PHE A 59 6.36 -10.38 5.19
N THR A 60 6.79 -10.59 6.42
CA THR A 60 6.12 -11.48 7.36
C THR A 60 5.74 -10.68 8.60
N PHE A 61 4.56 -10.90 9.09
CA PHE A 61 4.06 -10.29 10.31
C PHE A 61 3.29 -11.31 11.15
N MET A 62 3.11 -10.97 12.42
CA MET A 62 2.32 -11.76 13.33
C MET A 62 1.08 -10.98 13.74
N ASP A 63 -0.08 -11.58 13.58
CA ASP A 63 -1.34 -11.03 14.03
C ASP A 63 -2.07 -12.09 14.85
N ASN A 64 -2.48 -11.73 16.08
CA ASN A 64 -3.17 -12.63 17.03
C ASN A 64 -2.51 -14.01 17.19
N GLY A 65 -1.18 -14.06 17.20
CA GLY A 65 -0.41 -15.31 17.34
C GLY A 65 -0.28 -16.13 16.06
N VAL A 66 -0.82 -15.64 14.94
CA VAL A 66 -0.72 -16.29 13.64
C VAL A 66 0.30 -15.56 12.77
N THR A 67 1.29 -16.29 12.27
CA THR A 67 2.26 -15.74 11.33
C THR A 67 1.66 -15.68 9.93
N SER A 68 1.65 -14.50 9.36
CA SER A 68 1.18 -14.21 8.00
C SER A 68 2.35 -13.76 7.14
N LYS A 69 2.31 -14.11 5.87
CA LYS A 69 3.26 -13.63 4.85
C LYS A 69 2.51 -12.96 3.73
N GLU A 70 2.92 -11.76 3.37
CA GLU A 70 2.42 -11.07 2.19
C GLU A 70 3.48 -11.02 1.09
N TYR A 71 3.00 -11.15 -0.14
CA TYR A 71 3.72 -10.92 -1.39
C TYR A 71 3.16 -9.68 -2.06
N TRP A 72 4.04 -8.81 -2.53
CA TRP A 72 3.69 -7.60 -3.24
C TRP A 72 4.43 -7.52 -4.57
N ARG A 73 3.78 -6.94 -5.55
CA ARG A 73 4.36 -6.68 -6.87
C ARG A 73 3.94 -5.30 -7.35
N ILE A 74 4.90 -4.52 -7.84
CA ILE A 74 4.62 -3.33 -8.65
C ILE A 74 4.11 -3.84 -10.00
N VAL A 75 2.88 -3.49 -10.34
CA VAL A 75 2.23 -3.90 -11.59
C VAL A 75 2.59 -2.94 -12.71
N ASP A 76 2.44 -1.66 -12.44
CA ASP A 76 2.80 -0.57 -13.34
C ASP A 76 3.01 0.72 -12.53
N ALA A 77 3.70 1.69 -13.12
CA ALA A 77 3.91 3.02 -12.55
C ALA A 77 4.15 4.02 -13.68
N ALA A 78 3.80 5.29 -13.41
CA ALA A 78 4.20 6.37 -14.29
C ALA A 78 5.73 6.53 -14.32
N ASP A 79 6.28 6.96 -15.45
CA ASP A 79 7.72 7.15 -15.61
C ASP A 79 8.28 8.24 -14.67
N ASP A 80 7.45 9.22 -14.32
CA ASP A 80 7.75 10.29 -13.36
C ASP A 80 7.36 9.93 -11.91
N LEU A 81 6.90 8.72 -11.67
CA LEU A 81 6.40 8.22 -10.38
C LEU A 81 5.21 9.02 -9.81
N SER A 82 4.46 9.70 -10.67
CA SER A 82 3.24 10.41 -10.26
C SER A 82 2.13 9.45 -9.81
N TRP A 83 2.21 8.18 -10.17
CA TRP A 83 1.39 7.10 -9.64
C TRP A 83 2.12 5.75 -9.71
N ALA A 84 1.72 4.83 -8.87
CA ALA A 84 2.14 3.43 -8.93
C ALA A 84 0.99 2.50 -8.53
N LEU A 85 0.86 1.40 -9.26
CA LEU A 85 -0.13 0.36 -9.00
C LEU A 85 0.57 -0.88 -8.43
N TYR A 86 0.10 -1.34 -7.30
CA TYR A 86 0.59 -2.53 -6.61
C TYR A 86 -0.48 -3.62 -6.59
N TYR A 87 -0.06 -4.85 -6.81
CA TYR A 87 -0.82 -6.04 -6.46
C TYR A 87 -0.26 -6.62 -5.16
N TYR A 88 -1.12 -7.10 -4.30
CA TYR A 88 -0.72 -7.84 -3.12
C TYR A 88 -1.52 -9.13 -2.94
N ALA A 89 -0.85 -10.13 -2.39
CA ALA A 89 -1.45 -11.39 -2.02
C ALA A 89 -0.90 -11.84 -0.67
N GLY A 90 -1.78 -12.24 0.21
CA GLY A 90 -1.33 -12.62 1.52
C GLY A 90 -2.12 -13.75 2.09
N ALA A 91 -1.52 -14.34 3.10
CA ALA A 91 -2.29 -14.98 4.12
C ALA A 91 -1.54 -15.69 5.22
N ALA A 92 -2.27 -15.95 6.25
CA ALA A 92 -2.05 -17.04 7.18
C ALA A 92 -2.56 -18.35 6.57
N LYS A 93 -1.79 -18.96 5.66
CA LYS A 93 -2.18 -20.21 4.99
C LYS A 93 -2.54 -21.33 5.99
N SER A 94 -1.84 -21.37 7.12
CA SER A 94 -2.12 -22.30 8.21
C SER A 94 -3.50 -22.11 8.86
N ALA A 95 -4.06 -20.90 8.78
CA ALA A 95 -5.39 -20.57 9.26
C ALA A 95 -6.44 -20.53 8.12
N GLY A 96 -6.09 -20.96 6.90
CA GLY A 96 -7.00 -20.94 5.75
C GLY A 96 -7.34 -19.53 5.23
N GLN A 97 -6.63 -18.52 5.69
CA GLN A 97 -6.87 -17.13 5.27
C GLN A 97 -6.04 -16.80 4.05
N MET A 98 -6.70 -16.51 2.97
CA MET A 98 -6.09 -16.03 1.73
C MET A 98 -6.84 -14.80 1.23
N TYR A 99 -6.08 -13.79 0.79
CA TYR A 99 -6.64 -12.58 0.19
C TYR A 99 -5.71 -12.05 -0.91
N VAL A 100 -6.29 -11.33 -1.81
CA VAL A 100 -5.61 -10.59 -2.87
C VAL A 100 -6.22 -9.22 -2.98
N GLY A 101 -5.45 -8.26 -3.47
CA GLY A 101 -5.95 -6.92 -3.70
C GLY A 101 -4.99 -6.08 -4.53
N ALA A 102 -5.40 -4.85 -4.77
CA ALA A 102 -4.60 -3.84 -5.46
C ALA A 102 -4.59 -2.53 -4.68
N VAL A 103 -3.52 -1.77 -4.83
CA VAL A 103 -3.38 -0.42 -4.29
C VAL A 103 -2.88 0.48 -5.41
N LEU A 104 -3.67 1.50 -5.76
CA LEU A 104 -3.22 2.63 -6.56
C LEU A 104 -2.74 3.71 -5.60
N ALA A 105 -1.47 4.07 -5.71
CA ALA A 105 -0.85 5.08 -4.86
C ALA A 105 -0.37 6.28 -5.70
N THR A 106 -0.56 7.47 -5.16
CA THR A 106 -0.05 8.73 -5.68
C THR A 106 0.65 9.50 -4.56
N PRO A 107 1.69 10.28 -4.84
CA PRO A 107 2.42 11.01 -3.79
C PRO A 107 1.59 12.06 -3.05
N ASP A 108 0.62 12.64 -3.72
CA ASP A 108 -0.25 13.72 -3.22
C ASP A 108 -1.64 13.27 -2.78
N GLY A 109 -1.96 11.97 -2.96
CA GLY A 109 -3.28 11.42 -2.65
C GLY A 109 -4.38 11.83 -3.64
N LEU A 110 -4.04 12.46 -4.75
CA LEU A 110 -4.98 12.80 -5.82
C LEU A 110 -5.03 11.70 -6.89
N TRP A 111 -6.13 11.64 -7.62
CA TRP A 111 -6.23 10.75 -8.76
C TRP A 111 -5.15 11.03 -9.82
N PRO A 112 -4.61 10.01 -10.49
CA PRO A 112 -3.76 10.22 -11.65
C PRO A 112 -4.41 11.12 -12.70
N PRO A 113 -3.61 11.86 -13.49
CA PRO A 113 -4.17 12.67 -14.59
C PRO A 113 -5.06 11.84 -15.51
N THR A 114 -6.12 12.45 -16.04
CA THR A 114 -7.11 11.77 -16.90
C THR A 114 -6.47 11.00 -18.05
N ARG A 115 -5.39 11.53 -18.63
CA ARG A 115 -4.63 10.88 -19.71
C ARG A 115 -3.97 9.55 -19.30
N GLU A 116 -3.72 9.34 -18.00
CA GLU A 116 -3.13 8.11 -17.44
C GLU A 116 -4.18 7.06 -17.05
N MET A 117 -5.44 7.46 -16.92
CA MET A 117 -6.49 6.59 -16.38
C MET A 117 -6.73 5.34 -17.21
N GLU A 118 -6.66 5.44 -18.54
CA GLU A 118 -6.78 4.26 -19.43
C GLU A 118 -5.66 3.23 -19.16
N ARG A 119 -4.42 3.72 -18.96
CA ARG A 119 -3.27 2.88 -18.62
C ARG A 119 -3.46 2.23 -17.24
N VAL A 120 -3.94 3.01 -16.26
CA VAL A 120 -4.22 2.52 -14.91
C VAL A 120 -5.30 1.44 -14.93
N GLU A 121 -6.41 1.67 -15.61
CA GLU A 121 -7.51 0.70 -15.74
C GLU A 121 -7.06 -0.60 -16.42
N LYS A 122 -6.29 -0.47 -17.49
CA LYS A 122 -5.71 -1.62 -18.18
C LYS A 122 -4.77 -2.42 -17.28
N ALA A 123 -3.84 -1.74 -16.60
CA ALA A 123 -2.90 -2.38 -15.68
C ALA A 123 -3.62 -3.05 -14.50
N LEU A 124 -4.67 -2.41 -13.97
CA LEU A 124 -5.49 -2.95 -12.89
C LEU A 124 -6.18 -4.24 -13.33
N TRP A 125 -6.78 -4.25 -14.51
CA TRP A 125 -7.45 -5.45 -15.04
C TRP A 125 -6.47 -6.55 -15.40
N GLU A 126 -5.48 -6.27 -16.23
CA GLU A 126 -4.53 -7.28 -16.74
C GLU A 126 -3.56 -7.78 -15.65
N GLY A 127 -3.16 -6.89 -14.75
CA GLY A 127 -2.17 -7.18 -13.71
C GLY A 127 -2.75 -7.66 -12.38
N CYS A 128 -3.94 -7.22 -12.01
CA CYS A 128 -4.54 -7.53 -10.71
C CYS A 128 -5.84 -8.32 -10.81
N GLY A 129 -6.48 -8.38 -11.99
CA GLY A 129 -7.81 -8.97 -12.18
C GLY A 129 -8.94 -8.17 -11.53
N CYS A 130 -8.68 -6.89 -11.21
CA CYS A 130 -9.63 -5.98 -10.58
C CYS A 130 -10.15 -4.95 -11.58
N LYS A 131 -11.36 -4.47 -11.37
CA LYS A 131 -11.95 -3.36 -12.13
C LYS A 131 -11.94 -2.09 -11.29
N MET A 132 -11.91 -0.94 -11.93
CA MET A 132 -11.86 0.35 -11.26
C MET A 132 -12.99 0.55 -10.23
N TRP A 133 -14.20 0.11 -10.54
CA TRP A 133 -15.36 0.23 -9.63
C TRP A 133 -15.24 -0.64 -8.36
N GLU A 134 -14.29 -1.59 -8.31
CA GLU A 134 -13.98 -2.40 -7.12
C GLU A 134 -12.99 -1.70 -6.18
N MET A 135 -12.37 -0.62 -6.65
CA MET A 135 -11.44 0.17 -5.84
C MET A 135 -12.20 1.10 -4.90
N MET A 136 -11.66 1.24 -3.70
CA MET A 136 -12.19 2.14 -2.69
C MET A 136 -11.32 3.39 -2.62
N GLU A 137 -11.96 4.55 -2.76
CA GLU A 137 -11.28 5.83 -2.55
C GLU A 137 -11.03 6.10 -1.07
N VAL A 138 -9.87 6.65 -0.75
CA VAL A 138 -9.49 7.07 0.59
C VAL A 138 -9.26 8.57 0.62
N ASP A 139 -9.61 9.22 1.74
CA ASP A 139 -9.43 10.66 1.92
C ASP A 139 -8.14 10.93 2.69
N ASN A 140 -7.09 11.31 1.97
CA ASN A 140 -5.78 11.63 2.52
C ASN A 140 -5.50 13.15 2.53
N ARG A 141 -6.53 13.99 2.50
CA ARG A 141 -6.34 15.44 2.61
C ARG A 141 -5.60 15.81 3.89
N PRO A 142 -4.81 16.90 3.89
CA PRO A 142 -3.97 17.28 5.04
C PRO A 142 -4.73 17.42 6.36
N ASP A 143 -5.94 17.94 6.34
CA ASP A 143 -6.78 18.09 7.54
C ASP A 143 -7.27 16.74 8.09
N VAL A 144 -7.51 15.77 7.21
CA VAL A 144 -7.94 14.41 7.59
C VAL A 144 -6.81 13.62 8.25
N ILE A 145 -5.58 13.76 7.73
CA ILE A 145 -4.40 13.02 8.22
C ILE A 145 -3.59 13.77 9.28
N ALA A 146 -3.98 14.99 9.65
CA ALA A 146 -3.21 15.85 10.57
C ALA A 146 -2.84 15.18 11.90
N ASN A 147 -3.70 14.30 12.41
CA ASN A 147 -3.50 13.59 13.69
C ASN A 147 -3.03 12.12 13.50
N ALA A 148 -2.56 11.77 12.33
CA ALA A 148 -2.04 10.42 12.10
C ALA A 148 -0.71 10.22 12.85
N PRO A 149 -0.40 8.99 13.30
CA PRO A 149 0.77 8.70 14.14
C PRO A 149 2.11 8.86 13.42
N LEU A 150 2.10 8.89 12.10
CA LEU A 150 3.28 9.09 11.27
C LEU A 150 2.86 9.91 10.06
N GLN A 151 3.42 11.10 9.91
CA GLN A 151 3.09 11.99 8.79
C GLN A 151 3.84 11.59 7.52
N PRO A 152 3.24 11.72 6.34
CA PRO A 152 3.94 11.55 5.08
C PRO A 152 5.09 12.57 4.98
N LEU A 153 6.26 12.10 4.56
CA LEU A 153 7.42 12.96 4.34
C LEU A 153 7.37 13.53 2.92
N HIS A 154 6.56 14.55 2.70
CA HIS A 154 6.31 15.10 1.37
C HIS A 154 7.57 15.55 0.60
N ASP A 155 8.66 15.95 1.30
CA ASP A 155 9.84 16.51 0.65
C ASP A 155 11.07 15.56 0.60
N VAL A 156 11.07 14.48 1.36
CA VAL A 156 12.25 13.62 1.50
C VAL A 156 12.16 12.36 0.65
N VAL A 157 10.97 11.86 0.38
CA VAL A 157 10.77 10.59 -0.32
C VAL A 157 11.18 10.69 -1.79
N LEU A 158 10.93 11.82 -2.46
CA LEU A 158 11.31 12.02 -3.86
C LEU A 158 12.83 12.22 -4.04
N LYS A 159 13.54 12.74 -3.02
CA LYS A 159 14.98 12.97 -3.10
C LYS A 159 15.82 11.73 -2.76
N SER A 160 15.30 10.82 -1.95
CA SER A 160 16.01 9.59 -1.57
C SER A 160 15.74 8.41 -2.51
N SER A 161 14.65 8.42 -3.27
CA SER A 161 14.36 7.38 -4.27
C SER A 161 15.16 7.54 -5.58
N LEU A 162 15.83 8.70 -5.77
CA LEU A 162 16.72 8.94 -6.91
C LEU A 162 18.16 8.43 -6.69
N ILE A 163 18.47 7.83 -5.54
CA ILE A 163 19.78 7.26 -5.26
C ILE A 163 19.61 5.74 -5.08
N LEU A 164 19.29 5.06 -6.16
CA LEU A 164 19.52 3.64 -6.30
C LEU A 164 20.50 3.45 -7.46
N PRO A 165 21.73 2.97 -7.16
CA PRO A 165 22.65 2.52 -8.19
C PRO A 165 22.15 1.26 -8.88
#